data_6527131f39eafa5f843a034c9fdd0562
#
_entry.id   6527131f39eafa5f843a034c9fdd0562
#
_cell.length_a   1.000
_cell.length_b   1.000
_cell.length_c   1.000
_cell.angle_alpha   90.00
_cell.angle_beta   90.00
_cell.angle_gamma   90.00
#
_symmetry.space_group_name_H-M   'P 1'
#
loop_
_entity.id
_entity.type
_entity.pdbx_description
1 polymer ?
#
loop_
_entity_poly.entity_id
_entity_poly.type
_entity_poly.pdbx_seq_one_letter_code
_entity_poly.pdbx_strand_id
1 'polypeptide(L)'
;YTVPKEQFEQNNKLMASSGVGYISYFHTFNSDGSLHPNSTRMIGGTGQPYVTGAWKGDYWLFEVPVKNFKSGTKVRFTGLTRISGTGQKYWSLQYMDGTSWKPATDTQTATVNGEQITYTHLVPTANMQIDVTMTFARGISDGSVKIRFYCEANTTGGTEPNGGTIRWASSADNGYNDSPVIQVVE
;
A
#
# COMPACT_ATOMS: atom_id res chain seq x y z
N TYR A 1 2.86 16.30 7.79
CA TYR A 1 4.29 16.27 8.17
C TYR A 1 5.08 15.74 6.99
N THR A 2 5.86 16.60 6.35
CA THR A 2 6.78 16.19 5.29
C THR A 2 7.98 15.54 5.96
N VAL A 3 8.20 14.27 5.73
CA VAL A 3 9.42 13.60 6.21
C VAL A 3 10.59 14.21 5.43
N PRO A 4 11.60 14.81 6.08
CA PRO A 4 12.77 15.29 5.38
C PRO A 4 13.38 14.19 4.53
N LYS A 5 13.88 14.55 3.34
CA LYS A 5 14.48 13.62 2.38
C LYS A 5 15.50 12.68 3.05
N GLU A 6 16.31 13.22 3.95
CA GLU A 6 17.35 12.48 4.66
C GLU A 6 16.76 11.43 5.64
N GLN A 7 15.67 11.75 6.33
CA GLN A 7 14.99 10.78 7.21
C GLN A 7 14.30 9.68 6.40
N PHE A 8 13.77 10.01 5.23
CA PHE A 8 13.20 9.04 4.32
C PHE A 8 14.26 8.12 3.72
N GLU A 9 15.40 8.67 3.33
CA GLU A 9 16.54 7.89 2.81
C GLU A 9 17.13 6.96 3.86
N GLN A 10 17.13 7.35 5.13
CA GLN A 10 17.66 6.53 6.23
C GLN A 10 16.66 5.48 6.74
N ASN A 11 15.38 5.82 6.84
CA ASN A 11 14.39 4.97 7.52
C ASN A 11 13.19 4.55 6.67
N ASN A 12 12.84 5.29 5.61
CA ASN A 12 11.71 5.03 4.71
C ASN A 12 10.43 4.53 5.42
N LYS A 13 10.16 5.03 6.64
CA LYS A 13 9.12 4.52 7.52
C LYS A 13 8.38 5.66 8.21
N LEU A 14 7.04 5.59 8.15
CA LEU A 14 6.18 6.36 9.03
C LEU A 14 5.69 5.42 10.14
N MET A 15 5.99 5.77 11.38
CA MET A 15 5.54 4.98 12.52
C MET A 15 4.05 5.15 12.75
N ALA A 16 3.39 4.10 13.22
CA ALA A 16 2.01 4.17 13.67
C ALA A 16 1.85 5.20 14.79
N SER A 17 0.74 5.92 14.78
CA SER A 17 0.38 6.86 15.85
C SER A 17 -0.03 6.14 17.13
N SER A 18 -0.42 4.86 17.04
CA SER A 18 -0.67 3.97 18.15
C SER A 18 -0.22 2.56 17.79
N GLY A 19 0.29 1.81 18.78
CA GLY A 19 0.84 0.47 18.56
C GLY A 19 2.27 0.49 18.05
N VAL A 20 2.69 -0.60 17.41
CA VAL A 20 4.11 -0.86 17.08
C VAL A 20 4.36 -1.02 15.56
N GLY A 21 3.42 -0.64 14.73
CA GLY A 21 3.54 -0.80 13.28
C GLY A 21 4.19 0.40 12.58
N TYR A 22 4.48 0.22 11.32
CA TYR A 22 4.93 1.29 10.44
C TYR A 22 4.47 1.05 9.00
N ILE A 23 4.44 2.15 8.22
CA ILE A 23 4.17 2.15 6.79
C ILE A 23 5.40 2.62 6.03
N SER A 24 5.70 1.98 4.92
CA SER A 24 6.74 2.38 3.97
C SER A 24 6.20 2.38 2.55
N TYR A 25 6.93 3.03 1.63
CA TYR A 25 6.63 2.98 0.20
C TYR A 25 7.87 2.61 -0.59
N PHE A 26 7.70 1.69 -1.53
CA PHE A 26 8.77 1.20 -2.39
C PHE A 26 8.47 1.55 -3.84
N HIS A 27 9.38 2.30 -4.45
CA HIS A 27 9.38 2.57 -5.87
C HIS A 27 10.16 1.52 -6.65
N THR A 28 9.69 1.23 -7.86
CA THR A 28 10.56 0.69 -8.89
C THR A 28 11.46 1.80 -9.44
N PHE A 29 12.60 1.40 -10.00
CA PHE A 29 13.60 2.31 -10.51
C PHE A 29 13.82 2.07 -12.00
N ASN A 30 14.27 3.10 -12.70
CA ASN A 30 14.81 2.96 -14.04
C ASN A 30 16.05 2.04 -14.04
N SER A 31 16.44 1.55 -15.21
CA SER A 31 17.61 0.68 -15.35
C SER A 31 18.93 1.31 -14.90
N ASP A 32 19.00 2.63 -14.84
CA ASP A 32 20.15 3.39 -14.32
C ASP A 32 20.12 3.62 -12.80
N GLY A 33 19.10 3.10 -12.11
CA GLY A 33 18.91 3.24 -10.67
C GLY A 33 18.28 4.57 -10.23
N SER A 34 17.86 5.42 -11.17
CA SER A 34 17.11 6.63 -10.85
C SER A 34 15.63 6.33 -10.59
N LEU A 35 14.96 7.20 -9.84
CA LEU A 35 13.49 7.19 -9.75
C LEU A 35 12.88 7.53 -11.10
N HIS A 36 11.72 6.95 -11.39
CA HIS A 36 10.94 7.36 -12.56
C HIS A 36 10.61 8.86 -12.47
N PRO A 37 10.57 9.58 -13.61
CA PRO A 37 10.12 10.96 -13.64
C PRO A 37 8.76 11.14 -12.97
N ASN A 38 8.57 12.26 -12.29
CA ASN A 38 7.37 12.58 -11.50
C ASN A 38 7.10 11.68 -10.29
N SER A 39 7.89 10.63 -10.05
CA SER A 39 7.82 9.87 -8.82
C SER A 39 8.35 10.69 -7.66
N THR A 40 7.59 10.74 -6.57
CA THR A 40 8.04 11.35 -5.32
C THR A 40 8.12 10.31 -4.24
N ARG A 41 9.01 10.55 -3.30
CA ARG A 41 9.06 9.73 -2.09
C ARG A 41 7.79 9.95 -1.28
N MET A 42 7.48 9.00 -0.41
CA MET A 42 6.34 9.08 0.48
C MET A 42 6.41 10.39 1.29
N ILE A 43 5.35 11.16 1.24
CA ILE A 43 5.18 12.38 2.01
C ILE A 43 4.13 12.09 3.08
N GLY A 44 4.51 12.28 4.36
CA GLY A 44 3.58 12.28 5.47
C GLY A 44 3.08 13.69 5.72
N GLY A 45 1.81 13.93 5.45
CA GLY A 45 1.11 15.12 5.96
C GLY A 45 0.51 14.84 7.34
N THR A 46 -0.17 15.80 7.95
CA THR A 46 -0.97 15.57 9.15
C THR A 46 -2.04 14.50 8.85
N GLY A 47 -1.69 13.22 9.09
CA GLY A 47 -2.59 12.08 8.94
C GLY A 47 -2.78 11.51 7.53
N GLN A 48 -2.05 11.96 6.51
CA GLN A 48 -2.26 11.51 5.13
C GLN A 48 -0.94 11.19 4.41
N PRO A 49 -0.41 9.97 4.53
CA PRO A 49 0.71 9.59 3.71
C PRO A 49 0.29 9.49 2.23
N TYR A 50 1.06 10.09 1.33
CA TYR A 50 0.83 10.04 -0.10
C TYR A 50 2.13 9.95 -0.89
N VAL A 51 2.04 9.48 -2.12
CA VAL A 51 3.08 9.52 -3.15
C VAL A 51 2.50 10.02 -4.46
N THR A 52 3.34 10.61 -5.29
CA THR A 52 3.02 10.93 -6.68
C THR A 52 3.81 10.03 -7.62
N GLY A 53 3.33 9.88 -8.86
CA GLY A 53 4.04 9.14 -9.89
C GLY A 53 4.26 7.66 -9.56
N ALA A 54 3.25 7.02 -8.96
CA ALA A 54 3.30 5.58 -8.76
C ALA A 54 3.44 4.85 -10.10
N TRP A 55 4.22 3.78 -10.12
CA TRP A 55 4.52 2.96 -11.28
C TRP A 55 4.16 1.50 -11.03
N LYS A 56 3.94 0.73 -12.10
CA LYS A 56 3.78 -0.73 -12.00
C LYS A 56 4.93 -1.35 -11.22
N GLY A 57 4.60 -2.12 -10.20
CA GLY A 57 5.59 -2.72 -9.30
C GLY A 57 5.84 -1.94 -8.00
N ASP A 58 5.44 -0.68 -7.94
CA ASP A 58 5.50 0.09 -6.69
C ASP A 58 4.51 -0.47 -5.67
N TYR A 59 4.80 -0.29 -4.38
CA TYR A 59 3.87 -0.72 -3.34
C TYR A 59 4.02 0.04 -2.01
N TRP A 60 2.91 0.18 -1.33
CA TRP A 60 2.86 0.46 0.09
C TRP A 60 3.11 -0.82 0.87
N LEU A 61 3.95 -0.77 1.89
CA LEU A 61 4.18 -1.86 2.82
C LEU A 61 3.76 -1.45 4.22
N PHE A 62 2.90 -2.23 4.82
CA PHE A 62 2.46 -2.12 6.20
C PHE A 62 3.08 -3.27 6.97
N GLU A 63 3.86 -2.95 8.01
CA GLU A 63 4.51 -3.95 8.85
C GLU A 63 4.14 -3.77 10.33
N VAL A 64 3.79 -4.88 10.96
CA VAL A 64 3.53 -4.93 12.40
C VAL A 64 4.44 -5.98 13.02
N PRO A 65 5.44 -5.60 13.82
CA PRO A 65 6.26 -6.54 14.56
C PRO A 65 5.40 -7.42 15.47
N VAL A 66 5.64 -8.72 15.44
CA VAL A 66 4.90 -9.71 16.23
C VAL A 66 5.83 -10.74 16.83
N LYS A 67 5.41 -11.29 17.99
CA LYS A 67 6.04 -12.47 18.60
C LYS A 67 4.96 -13.51 18.88
N ASN A 68 5.31 -14.78 18.66
CA ASN A 68 4.39 -15.92 18.92
C ASN A 68 3.02 -15.78 18.22
N PHE A 69 3.01 -15.18 17.05
CA PHE A 69 1.82 -15.07 16.23
C PHE A 69 1.43 -16.46 15.71
N LYS A 70 0.21 -16.90 16.04
CA LYS A 70 -0.22 -18.28 15.80
C LYS A 70 -0.72 -18.49 14.38
N SER A 71 -0.53 -19.70 13.86
CA SER A 71 -1.24 -20.20 12.66
C SER A 71 -2.75 -20.13 12.88
N GLY A 72 -3.50 -19.77 11.84
CA GLY A 72 -4.93 -19.57 11.89
C GLY A 72 -5.38 -18.21 12.42
N THR A 73 -4.45 -17.37 12.86
CA THR A 73 -4.79 -16.01 13.34
C THR A 73 -5.37 -15.19 12.21
N LYS A 74 -6.46 -14.50 12.49
CA LYS A 74 -7.10 -13.55 11.59
C LYS A 74 -6.61 -12.14 11.85
N VAL A 75 -6.30 -11.44 10.77
CA VAL A 75 -5.89 -10.02 10.80
C VAL A 75 -6.83 -9.22 9.92
N ARG A 76 -7.43 -8.19 10.47
CA ARG A 76 -8.25 -7.23 9.74
C ARG A 76 -7.40 -6.03 9.37
N PHE A 77 -7.45 -5.65 8.10
CA PHE A 77 -6.91 -4.42 7.56
C PHE A 77 -8.06 -3.50 7.18
N THR A 78 -8.04 -2.29 7.69
CA THR A 78 -8.98 -1.24 7.28
C THR A 78 -8.22 0.01 6.87
N GLY A 79 -8.75 0.77 5.93
CA GLY A 79 -8.18 2.04 5.51
C GLY A 79 -9.03 2.70 4.43
N LEU A 80 -8.79 3.98 4.24
CA LEU A 80 -9.43 4.77 3.20
C LEU A 80 -8.35 5.25 2.22
N THR A 81 -8.51 4.89 0.95
CA THR A 81 -7.56 5.27 -0.11
C THR A 81 -8.26 5.94 -1.28
N ARG A 82 -7.53 6.75 -2.03
CA ARG A 82 -7.94 7.32 -3.30
C ARG A 82 -6.75 7.72 -4.16
N ILE A 83 -7.01 7.93 -5.44
CA ILE A 83 -6.05 8.50 -6.39
C ILE A 83 -6.51 9.87 -6.88
N SER A 84 -5.59 10.65 -7.43
CA SER A 84 -5.94 11.78 -8.30
C SER A 84 -6.35 11.30 -9.70
N GLY A 85 -6.89 12.20 -10.53
CA GLY A 85 -7.40 11.84 -11.86
C GLY A 85 -6.39 11.14 -12.77
N THR A 86 -5.10 11.34 -12.56
CA THR A 86 -3.98 10.74 -13.32
C THR A 86 -3.24 9.65 -12.53
N GLY A 87 -3.74 9.25 -11.35
CA GLY A 87 -3.13 8.18 -10.55
C GLY A 87 -3.37 6.79 -11.14
N GLN A 88 -2.51 5.85 -10.78
CA GLN A 88 -2.67 4.45 -11.17
C GLN A 88 -3.90 3.84 -10.49
N LYS A 89 -4.70 3.09 -11.25
CA LYS A 89 -6.03 2.61 -10.81
C LYS A 89 -6.03 1.18 -10.29
N TYR A 90 -5.16 0.31 -10.81
CA TYR A 90 -5.19 -1.13 -10.54
C TYR A 90 -4.19 -1.50 -9.46
N TRP A 91 -4.70 -1.92 -8.31
CA TRP A 91 -3.91 -2.27 -7.14
C TRP A 91 -4.33 -3.61 -6.56
N SER A 92 -3.41 -4.28 -5.90
CA SER A 92 -3.71 -5.51 -5.14
C SER A 92 -3.33 -5.36 -3.68
N LEU A 93 -4.29 -5.58 -2.79
CA LEU A 93 -4.02 -5.80 -1.39
C LEU A 93 -3.57 -7.26 -1.22
N GLN A 94 -2.37 -7.43 -0.68
CA GLN A 94 -1.73 -8.73 -0.51
C GLN A 94 -1.13 -8.83 0.89
N TYR A 95 -1.06 -10.06 1.43
CA TYR A 95 -0.40 -10.33 2.70
C TYR A 95 0.65 -11.43 2.53
N MET A 96 1.70 -11.39 3.34
CA MET A 96 2.77 -12.37 3.34
C MET A 96 2.39 -13.55 4.22
N ASP A 97 2.16 -14.72 3.62
CA ASP A 97 1.90 -15.96 4.34
C ASP A 97 3.06 -16.94 4.13
N GLY A 98 3.94 -17.00 5.09
CA GLY A 98 5.23 -17.65 4.98
C GLY A 98 6.18 -16.85 4.09
N THR A 99 6.51 -17.35 2.90
CA THR A 99 7.42 -16.70 1.94
C THR A 99 6.72 -16.18 0.68
N SER A 100 5.39 -16.27 0.64
CA SER A 100 4.61 -15.92 -0.56
C SER A 100 3.60 -14.82 -0.28
N TRP A 101 3.51 -13.88 -1.21
CA TRP A 101 2.44 -12.89 -1.23
C TRP A 101 1.16 -13.54 -1.73
N LYS A 102 0.07 -13.39 -0.99
CA LYS A 102 -1.27 -13.88 -1.34
C LYS A 102 -2.24 -12.70 -1.47
N PRO A 103 -3.17 -12.75 -2.41
CA PRO A 103 -4.23 -11.74 -2.48
C PRO A 103 -5.09 -11.80 -1.21
N ALA A 104 -5.46 -10.63 -0.70
CA ALA A 104 -6.25 -10.51 0.51
C ALA A 104 -7.76 -10.67 0.26
N THR A 105 -8.19 -10.50 -1.00
CA THR A 105 -9.57 -10.66 -1.46
C THR A 105 -9.59 -11.37 -2.81
N ASP A 106 -10.79 -11.62 -3.33
CA ASP A 106 -10.99 -12.14 -4.67
C ASP A 106 -10.32 -11.24 -5.72
N THR A 107 -9.71 -11.90 -6.69
CA THR A 107 -9.02 -11.23 -7.79
C THR A 107 -9.95 -11.02 -8.98
N GLN A 108 -9.70 -9.92 -9.70
CA GLN A 108 -10.33 -9.58 -10.97
C GLN A 108 -9.26 -9.50 -12.05
N THR A 109 -9.66 -9.56 -13.31
CA THR A 109 -8.76 -9.42 -14.45
C THR A 109 -9.18 -8.23 -15.32
N ALA A 110 -8.20 -7.57 -15.93
CA ALA A 110 -8.42 -6.53 -16.92
C ALA A 110 -7.31 -6.58 -17.98
N THR A 111 -7.57 -6.00 -19.14
CA THR A 111 -6.53 -5.73 -20.14
C THR A 111 -6.17 -4.25 -20.08
N VAL A 112 -4.92 -3.95 -19.78
CA VAL A 112 -4.39 -2.59 -19.68
C VAL A 112 -3.20 -2.45 -20.61
N ASN A 113 -3.27 -1.52 -21.55
CA ASN A 113 -2.23 -1.31 -22.58
C ASN A 113 -1.81 -2.59 -23.32
N GLY A 114 -2.78 -3.49 -23.58
CA GLY A 114 -2.55 -4.77 -24.26
C GLY A 114 -2.03 -5.90 -23.38
N GLU A 115 -1.75 -5.66 -22.12
CA GLU A 115 -1.33 -6.65 -21.13
C GLU A 115 -2.52 -7.08 -20.27
N GLN A 116 -2.73 -8.39 -20.11
CA GLN A 116 -3.69 -8.91 -19.15
C GLN A 116 -3.09 -8.84 -17.74
N ILE A 117 -3.81 -8.19 -16.84
CA ILE A 117 -3.42 -8.04 -15.44
C ILE A 117 -4.43 -8.66 -14.51
N THR A 118 -3.98 -9.01 -13.31
CA THR A 118 -4.82 -9.45 -12.18
C THR A 118 -4.69 -8.44 -11.06
N TYR A 119 -5.82 -8.04 -10.47
CA TYR A 119 -5.86 -7.04 -9.40
C TYR A 119 -6.98 -7.33 -8.40
N THR A 120 -6.96 -6.71 -7.23
CA THR A 120 -8.03 -6.83 -6.23
C THR A 120 -8.86 -5.56 -6.07
N HIS A 121 -8.30 -4.40 -6.37
CA HIS A 121 -8.93 -3.10 -6.15
C HIS A 121 -8.75 -2.18 -7.36
N LEU A 122 -9.87 -1.68 -7.87
CA LEU A 122 -9.91 -0.58 -8.82
C LEU A 122 -10.09 0.74 -8.02
N VAL A 123 -8.99 1.44 -7.76
CA VAL A 123 -8.99 2.62 -6.90
C VAL A 123 -9.56 3.83 -7.63
N PRO A 124 -10.63 4.45 -7.12
CA PRO A 124 -11.28 5.61 -7.73
C PRO A 124 -10.61 6.93 -7.31
N THR A 125 -11.05 8.01 -7.93
CA THR A 125 -10.71 9.38 -7.50
C THR A 125 -11.48 9.84 -6.26
N ALA A 126 -12.59 9.17 -5.93
CA ALA A 126 -13.30 9.32 -4.66
C ALA A 126 -12.66 8.43 -3.58
N ASN A 127 -12.98 8.70 -2.32
CA ASN A 127 -12.53 7.84 -1.23
C ASN A 127 -13.12 6.43 -1.38
N MET A 128 -12.27 5.42 -1.29
CA MET A 128 -12.62 4.01 -1.29
C MET A 128 -12.21 3.39 0.04
N GLN A 129 -13.18 2.82 0.74
CA GLN A 129 -12.91 2.07 1.96
C GLN A 129 -12.40 0.67 1.61
N ILE A 130 -11.31 0.27 2.26
CA ILE A 130 -10.83 -1.10 2.30
C ILE A 130 -11.10 -1.65 3.70
N ASP A 131 -11.77 -2.79 3.77
CA ASP A 131 -12.05 -3.50 5.01
C ASP A 131 -11.98 -5.01 4.71
N VAL A 132 -10.87 -5.62 5.07
CA VAL A 132 -10.54 -6.99 4.67
C VAL A 132 -9.97 -7.76 5.84
N THR A 133 -10.47 -8.97 6.06
CA THR A 133 -9.92 -9.90 7.03
C THR A 133 -9.17 -11.02 6.32
N MET A 134 -7.90 -11.20 6.69
CA MET A 134 -7.00 -12.22 6.16
C MET A 134 -6.75 -13.29 7.21
N THR A 135 -6.70 -14.57 6.81
CA THR A 135 -6.32 -15.67 7.69
C THR A 135 -4.91 -16.12 7.35
N PHE A 136 -4.00 -16.00 8.29
CA PHE A 136 -2.62 -16.45 8.14
C PHE A 136 -2.53 -17.95 8.42
N ALA A 137 -2.24 -18.74 7.39
CA ALA A 137 -2.10 -20.18 7.55
C ALA A 137 -0.82 -20.57 8.29
N ARG A 138 0.18 -19.68 8.34
CA ARG A 138 1.44 -19.90 9.03
C ARG A 138 1.63 -18.97 10.21
N GLY A 139 2.19 -19.50 11.29
CA GLY A 139 2.58 -18.71 12.46
C GLY A 139 3.92 -17.98 12.21
N ILE A 140 4.17 -16.96 13.03
CA ILE A 140 5.41 -16.18 13.05
C ILE A 140 5.94 -16.20 14.49
N SER A 141 7.07 -16.87 14.72
CA SER A 141 7.67 -16.97 16.06
C SER A 141 8.26 -15.64 16.52
N ASP A 142 9.00 -14.98 15.63
CA ASP A 142 9.57 -13.65 15.78
C ASP A 142 9.70 -13.03 14.39
N GLY A 143 9.17 -11.82 14.18
CA GLY A 143 9.16 -11.17 12.86
C GLY A 143 8.06 -10.14 12.71
N SER A 144 7.45 -10.07 11.53
CA SER A 144 6.40 -9.09 11.25
C SER A 144 5.25 -9.69 10.45
N VAL A 145 4.03 -9.32 10.80
CA VAL A 145 2.90 -9.37 9.87
C VAL A 145 3.14 -8.31 8.80
N LYS A 146 3.09 -8.72 7.53
CA LYS A 146 3.34 -7.85 6.38
C LYS A 146 2.13 -7.86 5.45
N ILE A 147 1.64 -6.68 5.14
CA ILE A 147 0.58 -6.44 4.16
C ILE A 147 1.10 -5.42 3.17
N ARG A 148 0.85 -5.61 1.88
CA ARG A 148 1.20 -4.62 0.87
C ARG A 148 0.03 -4.25 -0.01
N PHE A 149 0.03 -3.01 -0.49
CA PHE A 149 -0.85 -2.53 -1.53
C PHE A 149 0.00 -2.24 -2.77
N TYR A 150 -0.09 -3.13 -3.74
CA TYR A 150 0.82 -3.27 -4.88
C TYR A 150 0.19 -2.74 -6.16
N CYS A 151 0.92 -1.92 -6.92
CA CYS A 151 0.49 -1.37 -8.20
C CYS A 151 0.68 -2.39 -9.32
N GLU A 152 -0.43 -2.86 -9.90
CA GLU A 152 -0.42 -3.95 -10.89
C GLU A 152 -0.19 -3.45 -12.32
N ALA A 153 -0.53 -2.19 -12.62
CA ALA A 153 -0.42 -1.68 -13.98
C ALA A 153 -0.27 -0.17 -14.07
N ASN A 154 0.39 0.26 -15.13
CA ASN A 154 0.40 1.66 -15.58
C ASN A 154 -0.86 1.92 -16.41
N THR A 155 -1.79 2.70 -15.87
CA THR A 155 -3.10 2.97 -16.49
C THR A 155 -3.06 4.02 -17.59
N THR A 156 -2.00 4.77 -17.64
CA THR A 156 -1.78 5.75 -18.70
C THR A 156 -0.72 5.20 -19.63
N GLY A 157 -1.05 5.00 -20.89
CA GLY A 157 -0.21 4.31 -21.89
C GLY A 157 1.10 5.02 -22.25
N GLY A 158 1.73 5.69 -21.31
CA GLY A 158 3.04 6.32 -21.45
C GLY A 158 4.17 5.45 -20.90
N THR A 159 5.38 5.73 -21.35
CA THR A 159 6.62 5.18 -20.80
C THR A 159 7.02 5.82 -19.46
N GLU A 160 6.28 6.83 -19.03
CA GLU A 160 6.57 7.64 -17.85
C GLU A 160 5.39 7.69 -16.91
N PRO A 161 5.62 7.67 -15.57
CA PRO A 161 4.55 7.84 -14.62
C PRO A 161 3.95 9.24 -14.75
N ASN A 162 2.64 9.32 -14.82
CA ASN A 162 1.95 10.59 -14.64
C ASN A 162 2.13 11.04 -13.20
N GLY A 163 2.26 12.35 -12.96
CA GLY A 163 2.37 12.92 -11.63
C GLY A 163 1.13 12.75 -10.74
N GLY A 164 0.31 11.72 -11.03
CA GLY A 164 -0.88 11.39 -10.27
C GLY A 164 -0.53 10.85 -8.88
N THR A 165 -1.37 11.22 -7.91
CA THR A 165 -1.17 10.90 -6.49
C THR A 165 -1.98 9.67 -6.09
N ILE A 166 -1.41 8.81 -5.26
CA ILE A 166 -2.16 7.86 -4.42
C ILE A 166 -1.93 8.18 -2.95
N ARG A 167 -2.98 8.14 -2.15
CA ARG A 167 -2.91 8.46 -0.72
C ARG A 167 -3.82 7.60 0.12
N TRP A 168 -3.44 7.48 1.39
CA TRP A 168 -4.32 7.01 2.46
C TRP A 168 -4.91 8.23 3.15
N ALA A 169 -6.24 8.33 3.19
CA ALA A 169 -6.93 9.48 3.74
C ALA A 169 -6.93 9.45 5.27
N SER A 170 -7.16 10.59 5.91
CA SER A 170 -7.39 10.71 7.36
C SER A 170 -8.86 10.94 7.68
N SER A 171 -9.23 10.73 8.93
CA SER A 171 -10.60 10.80 9.48
C SER A 171 -11.35 12.10 9.26
N ALA A 172 -10.65 13.17 8.89
CA ALA A 172 -11.30 14.46 8.67
C ALA A 172 -12.28 14.48 7.49
N ASP A 173 -12.16 13.51 6.57
CA ASP A 173 -12.87 13.61 5.30
C ASP A 173 -14.25 12.94 5.24
N ASN A 174 -14.72 12.16 6.22
CA ASN A 174 -16.09 11.57 6.17
C ASN A 174 -16.55 10.81 7.43
N GLY A 175 -16.00 11.08 8.59
CA GLY A 175 -16.44 10.44 9.85
C GLY A 175 -15.94 9.00 10.05
N TYR A 176 -15.00 8.54 9.24
CA TYR A 176 -14.30 7.28 9.41
C TYR A 176 -12.95 7.52 10.09
N ASN A 177 -12.54 6.61 10.98
CA ASN A 177 -11.15 6.53 11.44
C ASN A 177 -10.31 5.91 10.33
N ASP A 178 -9.64 6.70 9.53
CA ASP A 178 -9.31 6.43 8.14
C ASP A 178 -7.84 6.15 7.87
N SER A 179 -7.02 6.36 8.88
CA SER A 179 -5.64 5.86 8.82
C SER A 179 -5.66 4.34 8.67
N PRO A 180 -4.76 3.76 7.90
CA PRO A 180 -4.66 2.31 7.82
C PRO A 180 -4.52 1.70 9.20
N VAL A 181 -5.39 0.76 9.54
CA VAL A 181 -5.40 0.04 10.81
C VAL A 181 -5.22 -1.45 10.53
N ILE A 182 -4.32 -2.07 11.28
CA ILE A 182 -4.09 -3.50 11.29
C ILE A 182 -4.35 -4.01 12.69
N GLN A 183 -5.27 -4.95 12.83
CA GLN A 183 -5.63 -5.53 14.12
C GLN A 183 -5.83 -7.04 14.03
N VAL A 184 -5.43 -7.75 15.07
CA VAL A 184 -5.81 -9.15 15.24
C VAL A 184 -7.29 -9.19 15.61
N VAL A 185 -8.05 -10.08 14.96
CA VAL A 185 -9.46 -10.34 15.24
C VAL A 185 -9.62 -11.80 15.64
N GLU A 186 -10.45 -12.04 16.63
CA GLU A 186 -10.76 -13.40 17.14
C GLU A 186 -11.78 -14.11 16.25
#